data_858a4d9ccacfbd0c4376288edc717d4b
#
_entry.id   858a4d9ccacfbd0c4376288edc717d4b
#
_cell.length_a   1.000
_cell.length_b   1.000
_cell.length_c   1.000
_cell.angle_alpha   90.00
_cell.angle_beta   90.00
_cell.angle_gamma   90.00
#
_symmetry.space_group_name_H-M   'P 1'
#
loop_
_entity.id
_entity.type
_entity.pdbx_description
1 polymer ?
#
loop_
_entity_poly.entity_id
_entity_poly.type
_entity_poly.pdbx_seq_one_letter_code
_entity_poly.pdbx_strand_id
1 'polypeptide(L)'
;TELFRSGKAVAGYTPTIGGIAEAVMKMCFGNSLGFKFADDVTVEELFGYSYGSFVLEVTEDVDARVLGETTEEKAIVLGEEKLCLCEMLNIYEGKLESVFACNIPNSNSPMENFNHSVSEWKAPAIKVAKPKVLIPAFPGTNCEFDSAKAVADAGAEPEIMVINNLSAEGIHRSIEAFAEKIKESQMIFIPGGFSGGDEP
;
A
#
# COMPACT_ATOMS: atom_id res chain seq x y z
N THR A 1 -7.82 2.89 13.17
CA THR A 1 -7.19 1.54 13.23
C THR A 1 -8.20 0.46 13.64
N GLU A 2 -9.01 0.69 14.67
CA GLU A 2 -9.98 -0.30 15.16
C GLU A 2 -11.03 -0.66 14.10
N LEU A 3 -11.57 0.30 13.36
CA LEU A 3 -12.53 0.07 12.27
C LEU A 3 -11.96 -0.85 11.17
N PHE A 4 -10.69 -0.69 10.83
CA PHE A 4 -10.03 -1.60 9.86
C PHE A 4 -9.81 -3.00 10.45
N ARG A 5 -9.38 -3.10 11.70
CA ARG A 5 -9.15 -4.39 12.37
C ARG A 5 -10.45 -5.19 12.55
N SER A 6 -11.57 -4.53 12.75
CA SER A 6 -12.88 -5.16 12.87
C SER A 6 -13.55 -5.46 11.52
N GLY A 7 -12.96 -5.01 10.40
CA GLY A 7 -13.54 -5.15 9.06
C GLY A 7 -14.69 -4.18 8.76
N LYS A 8 -14.97 -3.23 9.66
CA LYS A 8 -16.00 -2.20 9.44
C LYS A 8 -15.58 -1.16 8.41
N ALA A 9 -14.29 -0.84 8.32
CA ALA A 9 -13.73 -0.03 7.25
C ALA A 9 -12.88 -0.89 6.33
N VAL A 10 -13.08 -0.74 5.02
CA VAL A 10 -12.40 -1.54 3.98
C VAL A 10 -11.44 -0.70 3.14
N ALA A 11 -11.65 0.61 3.06
CA ALA A 11 -10.75 1.55 2.41
C ALA A 11 -10.73 2.89 3.16
N GLY A 12 -9.65 3.65 2.98
CA GLY A 12 -9.52 4.97 3.58
C GLY A 12 -8.53 5.86 2.85
N TYR A 13 -8.81 7.14 2.87
CA TYR A 13 -7.98 8.18 2.25
C TYR A 13 -7.90 9.41 3.16
N THR A 14 -6.77 10.08 3.13
CA THR A 14 -6.57 11.35 3.87
C THR A 14 -6.73 12.52 2.90
N PRO A 15 -7.75 13.39 3.06
CA PRO A 15 -7.91 14.57 2.22
C PRO A 15 -6.67 15.46 2.22
N THR A 16 -6.32 15.96 1.04
CA THR A 16 -5.20 16.88 0.81
C THR A 16 -5.70 18.22 0.25
N ILE A 17 -4.95 18.86 -0.63
CA ILE A 17 -5.28 20.18 -1.18
C ILE A 17 -6.62 20.19 -1.93
N GLY A 18 -6.99 19.09 -2.58
CA GLY A 18 -8.27 18.95 -3.31
C GLY A 18 -9.47 18.59 -2.41
N GLY A 19 -9.27 18.52 -1.09
CA GLY A 19 -10.32 18.25 -0.13
C GLY A 19 -10.93 16.85 -0.22
N ILE A 20 -12.17 16.76 0.24
CA ILE A 20 -12.97 15.51 0.20
C ILE A 20 -13.26 15.09 -1.25
N ALA A 21 -13.46 16.05 -2.15
CA ALA A 21 -13.69 15.78 -3.57
C ALA A 21 -12.55 14.97 -4.20
N GLU A 22 -11.30 15.39 -3.96
CA GLU A 22 -10.11 14.66 -4.42
C GLU A 22 -10.02 13.26 -3.79
N ALA A 23 -10.28 13.15 -2.49
CA ALA A 23 -10.23 11.89 -1.77
C ALA A 23 -11.21 10.87 -2.37
N VAL A 24 -12.47 11.25 -2.51
CA VAL A 24 -13.52 10.39 -3.09
C VAL A 24 -13.18 10.03 -4.55
N MET A 25 -12.79 10.99 -5.36
CA MET A 25 -12.40 10.76 -6.76
C MET A 25 -11.30 9.69 -6.87
N LYS A 26 -10.23 9.83 -6.09
CA LYS A 26 -9.11 8.86 -6.10
C LYS A 26 -9.48 7.48 -5.57
N MET A 27 -10.32 7.42 -4.54
CA MET A 27 -10.86 6.14 -4.04
C MET A 27 -11.71 5.43 -5.12
N CYS A 28 -12.48 6.18 -5.91
CA CYS A 28 -13.29 5.63 -7.01
C CYS A 28 -12.45 5.06 -8.16
N PHE A 29 -11.28 5.59 -8.43
CA PHE A 29 -10.43 5.15 -9.55
C PHE A 29 -9.97 3.69 -9.42
N GLY A 30 -9.65 3.23 -8.21
CA GLY A 30 -9.06 1.91 -7.97
C GLY A 30 -9.91 0.75 -8.49
N ASN A 31 -11.17 0.70 -8.10
CA ASN A 31 -12.11 -0.35 -8.50
C ASN A 31 -13.11 0.10 -9.57
N SER A 32 -12.97 1.33 -10.07
CA SER A 32 -13.92 1.94 -11.02
C SER A 32 -15.37 1.92 -10.51
N LEU A 33 -15.57 2.07 -9.21
CA LEU A 33 -16.87 2.26 -8.60
C LEU A 33 -17.22 3.73 -8.57
N GLY A 34 -18.47 4.06 -8.87
CA GLY A 34 -18.96 5.43 -8.75
C GLY A 34 -19.31 5.80 -7.31
N PHE A 35 -19.68 7.06 -7.13
CA PHE A 35 -20.09 7.58 -5.85
C PHE A 35 -21.19 8.63 -6.02
N LYS A 36 -22.21 8.53 -5.19
CA LYS A 36 -23.28 9.53 -5.10
C LYS A 36 -23.20 10.21 -3.76
N PHE A 37 -22.92 11.52 -3.77
CA PHE A 37 -22.96 12.32 -2.56
C PHE A 37 -24.36 12.44 -1.99
N ALA A 38 -24.47 12.52 -0.68
CA ALA A 38 -25.72 12.80 0.02
C ALA A 38 -26.22 14.23 -0.33
N ASP A 39 -27.54 14.43 -0.31
CA ASP A 39 -28.16 15.67 -0.77
C ASP A 39 -27.81 16.90 0.09
N ASP A 40 -27.33 16.69 1.30
CA ASP A 40 -26.91 17.74 2.25
C ASP A 40 -25.41 18.07 2.19
N VAL A 41 -24.66 17.43 1.30
CA VAL A 41 -23.24 17.72 1.07
C VAL A 41 -23.11 18.94 0.16
N THR A 42 -22.31 19.91 0.57
CA THR A 42 -22.13 21.15 -0.16
C THR A 42 -20.78 21.19 -0.89
N VAL A 43 -20.70 22.04 -1.92
CA VAL A 43 -19.45 22.29 -2.66
C VAL A 43 -18.35 22.83 -1.73
N GLU A 44 -18.72 23.69 -0.78
CA GLU A 44 -17.80 24.23 0.23
C GLU A 44 -17.23 23.13 1.13
N GLU A 45 -18.05 22.14 1.53
CA GLU A 45 -17.58 20.98 2.29
C GLU A 45 -16.61 20.14 1.46
N LEU A 46 -16.91 19.91 0.18
CA LEU A 46 -16.11 19.07 -0.70
C LEU A 46 -14.72 19.62 -0.99
N PHE A 47 -14.61 20.91 -1.22
CA PHE A 47 -13.36 21.59 -1.59
C PHE A 47 -12.72 22.36 -0.43
N GLY A 48 -13.30 22.28 0.76
CA GLY A 48 -12.74 22.86 1.98
C GLY A 48 -11.49 22.12 2.46
N TYR A 49 -10.69 22.80 3.27
CA TYR A 49 -9.53 22.18 3.91
C TYR A 49 -9.98 21.26 5.03
N SER A 50 -9.64 19.97 4.89
CA SER A 50 -10.00 18.91 5.84
C SER A 50 -8.76 18.14 6.31
N TYR A 51 -7.65 18.85 6.54
CA TYR A 51 -6.42 18.24 7.00
C TYR A 51 -6.59 17.53 8.35
N GLY A 52 -6.05 16.32 8.46
CA GLY A 52 -6.16 15.49 9.67
C GLY A 52 -7.45 14.69 9.77
N SER A 53 -8.36 14.83 8.79
CA SER A 53 -9.54 13.96 8.67
C SER A 53 -9.26 12.74 7.80
N PHE A 54 -10.21 11.78 7.82
CA PHE A 54 -10.17 10.58 6.99
C PHE A 54 -11.51 10.42 6.28
N VAL A 55 -11.44 10.08 4.98
CA VAL A 55 -12.57 9.53 4.23
C VAL A 55 -12.46 8.03 4.29
N LEU A 56 -13.50 7.35 4.76
CA LEU A 56 -13.52 5.90 4.93
C LEU A 56 -14.64 5.29 4.11
N GLU A 57 -14.36 4.18 3.44
CA GLU A 57 -15.38 3.27 2.95
C GLU A 57 -15.72 2.26 4.04
N VAL A 58 -16.99 2.19 4.40
CA VAL A 58 -17.45 1.35 5.52
C VAL A 58 -18.51 0.36 5.03
N THR A 59 -18.58 -0.80 5.68
CA THR A 59 -19.53 -1.88 5.36
C THR A 59 -20.78 -1.84 6.23
N GLU A 60 -20.80 -1.01 7.25
CA GLU A 60 -21.90 -0.81 8.17
C GLU A 60 -21.90 0.62 8.73
N ASP A 61 -22.98 1.06 9.32
CA ASP A 61 -23.08 2.38 9.90
C ASP A 61 -22.07 2.56 11.05
N VAL A 62 -21.38 3.69 11.02
CA VAL A 62 -20.45 4.14 12.05
C VAL A 62 -20.84 5.55 12.52
N ASP A 63 -20.45 5.91 13.73
CA ASP A 63 -20.70 7.26 14.27
C ASP A 63 -19.75 8.28 13.62
N ALA A 64 -20.10 8.69 12.38
CA ALA A 64 -19.34 9.64 11.59
C ALA A 64 -20.25 10.36 10.58
N ARG A 65 -19.75 11.46 9.99
CA ARG A 65 -20.42 12.16 8.90
C ARG A 65 -20.51 11.25 7.68
N VAL A 66 -21.74 10.95 7.23
CA VAL A 66 -21.99 10.23 6.00
C VAL A 66 -21.89 11.19 4.81
N LEU A 67 -20.99 10.90 3.87
CA LEU A 67 -20.78 11.70 2.65
C LEU A 67 -21.65 11.22 1.49
N GLY A 68 -22.07 9.97 1.50
CA GLY A 68 -22.83 9.36 0.42
C GLY A 68 -22.61 7.86 0.34
N GLU A 69 -22.86 7.29 -0.84
CA GLU A 69 -22.77 5.86 -1.09
C GLU A 69 -22.03 5.54 -2.38
N THR A 70 -21.35 4.39 -2.41
CA THR A 70 -20.74 3.85 -3.61
C THR A 70 -21.82 3.31 -4.55
N THR A 71 -21.60 3.43 -5.86
CA THR A 71 -22.53 2.99 -6.90
C THR A 71 -21.82 2.15 -7.96
N GLU A 72 -22.58 1.29 -8.66
CA GLU A 72 -22.05 0.54 -9.81
C GLU A 72 -21.86 1.43 -11.05
N GLU A 73 -22.54 2.56 -11.09
CA GLU A 73 -22.42 3.51 -12.18
C GLU A 73 -21.08 4.23 -12.10
N LYS A 74 -20.26 4.15 -13.15
CA LYS A 74 -18.90 4.75 -13.21
C LYS A 74 -18.95 6.28 -13.31
N ALA A 75 -19.51 6.92 -12.31
CA ALA A 75 -19.67 8.36 -12.23
C ALA A 75 -19.63 8.86 -10.79
N ILE A 76 -19.25 10.11 -10.58
CA ILE A 76 -19.44 10.83 -9.32
C ILE A 76 -20.62 11.77 -9.52
N VAL A 77 -21.57 11.70 -8.59
CA VAL A 77 -22.83 12.45 -8.65
C VAL A 77 -22.97 13.36 -7.43
N LEU A 78 -23.25 14.64 -7.68
CA LEU A 78 -23.59 15.64 -6.66
C LEU A 78 -24.88 16.38 -7.09
N GLY A 79 -25.99 16.12 -6.46
CA GLY A 79 -27.28 16.64 -6.88
C GLY A 79 -27.61 16.21 -8.33
N GLU A 80 -27.75 17.18 -9.23
CA GLU A 80 -28.00 16.95 -10.66
C GLU A 80 -26.70 16.82 -11.49
N GLU A 81 -25.57 17.21 -10.91
CA GLU A 81 -24.25 17.15 -11.59
C GLU A 81 -23.71 15.73 -11.59
N LYS A 82 -23.20 15.32 -12.75
CA LYS A 82 -22.67 13.98 -12.98
C LYS A 82 -21.37 14.04 -13.77
N LEU A 83 -20.30 13.48 -13.19
CA LEU A 83 -18.97 13.44 -13.78
C LEU A 83 -18.56 12.00 -14.08
N CYS A 84 -18.17 11.72 -15.32
CA CYS A 84 -17.69 10.39 -15.72
C CYS A 84 -16.31 10.11 -15.12
N LEU A 85 -16.15 8.96 -14.47
CA LEU A 85 -14.85 8.54 -13.90
C LEU A 85 -13.77 8.40 -14.97
N CYS A 86 -14.11 7.93 -16.17
CA CYS A 86 -13.14 7.73 -17.23
C CYS A 86 -12.56 9.07 -17.73
N GLU A 87 -13.39 10.11 -17.81
CA GLU A 87 -12.93 11.45 -18.20
C GLU A 87 -12.05 12.07 -17.11
N MET A 88 -12.46 11.93 -15.85
CA MET A 88 -11.70 12.41 -14.71
C MET A 88 -10.33 11.71 -14.61
N LEU A 89 -10.29 10.39 -14.80
CA LEU A 89 -9.05 9.61 -14.80
C LEU A 89 -8.12 10.04 -15.92
N ASN A 90 -8.63 10.20 -17.13
CA ASN A 90 -7.84 10.68 -18.29
C ASN A 90 -7.22 12.06 -18.03
N ILE A 91 -7.98 12.98 -17.41
CA ILE A 91 -7.47 14.32 -17.06
C ILE A 91 -6.38 14.19 -15.96
N TYR A 92 -6.63 13.33 -14.95
CA TYR A 92 -5.71 13.14 -13.84
C TYR A 92 -4.38 12.54 -14.32
N GLU A 93 -4.41 11.45 -15.08
CA GLU A 93 -3.22 10.78 -15.59
C GLU A 93 -2.50 11.59 -16.68
N GLY A 94 -3.26 12.27 -17.54
CA GLY A 94 -2.71 13.06 -18.64
C GLY A 94 -2.00 14.34 -18.21
N LYS A 95 -2.17 14.80 -16.98
CA LYS A 95 -1.66 16.11 -16.55
C LYS A 95 -0.15 16.28 -16.68
N LEU A 96 0.62 15.24 -16.43
CA LEU A 96 2.08 15.26 -16.49
C LEU A 96 2.64 14.51 -17.72
N GLU A 97 1.78 14.00 -18.60
CA GLU A 97 2.18 13.15 -19.73
C GLU A 97 3.19 13.84 -20.67
N SER A 98 3.10 15.16 -20.84
CA SER A 98 4.04 15.93 -21.66
C SER A 98 5.43 16.11 -21.04
N VAL A 99 5.55 15.93 -19.72
CA VAL A 99 6.81 16.12 -18.97
C VAL A 99 7.38 14.78 -18.55
N PHE A 100 6.52 13.86 -18.11
CA PHE A 100 6.85 12.52 -17.68
C PHE A 100 5.81 11.55 -18.24
N ALA A 101 6.11 10.96 -19.40
CA ALA A 101 5.19 10.08 -20.10
C ALA A 101 4.96 8.78 -19.33
N CYS A 102 3.71 8.50 -18.98
CA CYS A 102 3.27 7.21 -18.42
C CYS A 102 2.84 6.22 -19.51
N ASN A 103 2.37 6.74 -20.66
CA ASN A 103 1.98 5.95 -21.81
C ASN A 103 3.17 5.73 -22.74
N ILE A 104 4.02 4.76 -22.38
CA ILE A 104 5.16 4.37 -23.21
C ILE A 104 4.63 3.55 -24.40
N PRO A 105 4.99 3.91 -25.67
CA PRO A 105 4.63 3.09 -26.81
C PRO A 105 5.10 1.65 -26.60
N ASN A 106 4.18 0.69 -26.71
CA ASN A 106 4.53 -0.72 -26.60
C ASN A 106 5.64 -1.04 -27.59
N SER A 107 6.77 -1.52 -27.10
CA SER A 107 7.71 -2.25 -27.97
C SER A 107 6.94 -3.46 -28.50
N ASN A 108 6.96 -3.70 -29.80
CA ASN A 108 6.33 -4.86 -30.43
C ASN A 108 7.00 -6.21 -30.01
N SER A 109 7.82 -6.19 -28.98
CA SER A 109 8.43 -7.39 -28.41
C SER A 109 7.42 -8.07 -27.49
N PRO A 110 7.10 -9.34 -27.70
CA PRO A 110 6.22 -10.07 -26.80
C PRO A 110 6.86 -10.12 -25.40
N MET A 111 6.17 -9.57 -24.40
CA MET A 111 6.55 -9.77 -23.00
C MET A 111 6.04 -11.12 -22.53
N GLU A 112 6.93 -11.93 -21.99
CA GLU A 112 6.53 -13.15 -21.32
C GLU A 112 5.81 -12.77 -19.99
N ASN A 113 4.57 -13.21 -19.87
CA ASN A 113 3.81 -13.06 -18.63
C ASN A 113 4.06 -14.29 -17.74
N PHE A 114 4.74 -14.08 -16.63
CA PHE A 114 4.90 -15.08 -15.60
C PHE A 114 3.77 -14.94 -14.57
N ASN A 115 2.75 -15.79 -14.70
CA ASN A 115 1.65 -15.83 -13.74
C ASN A 115 1.76 -17.09 -12.88
N HIS A 116 1.79 -16.89 -11.57
CA HIS A 116 1.69 -17.98 -10.62
C HIS A 116 0.27 -17.97 -10.01
N SER A 117 -0.49 -19.04 -10.30
CA SER A 117 -1.78 -19.24 -9.66
C SER A 117 -1.68 -20.38 -8.64
N VAL A 118 -2.04 -20.10 -7.41
CA VAL A 118 -2.13 -21.12 -6.36
C VAL A 118 -3.61 -21.44 -6.17
N SER A 119 -3.99 -22.68 -6.47
CA SER A 119 -5.36 -23.16 -6.27
C SER A 119 -5.69 -23.40 -4.78
N GLU A 120 -4.68 -23.68 -3.97
CA GLU A 120 -4.81 -23.90 -2.53
C GLU A 120 -3.59 -23.36 -1.77
N TRP A 121 -3.83 -22.57 -0.74
CA TRP A 121 -2.78 -22.19 0.21
C TRP A 121 -2.51 -23.34 1.16
N LYS A 122 -1.33 -23.96 1.03
CA LYS A 122 -0.92 -25.02 1.95
C LYS A 122 -0.34 -24.40 3.21
N ALA A 123 -0.91 -24.77 4.36
CA ALA A 123 -0.30 -24.41 5.63
C ALA A 123 1.09 -25.06 5.77
N PRO A 124 2.06 -24.41 6.44
CA PRO A 124 3.37 -25.00 6.70
C PRO A 124 3.26 -26.36 7.39
N ALA A 125 4.09 -27.31 6.98
CA ALA A 125 4.14 -28.63 7.60
C ALA A 125 4.59 -28.56 9.06
N ILE A 126 5.52 -27.63 9.35
CA ILE A 126 5.99 -27.35 10.71
C ILE A 126 5.31 -26.08 11.19
N LYS A 127 4.53 -26.20 12.27
CA LYS A 127 3.86 -25.07 12.91
C LYS A 127 4.62 -24.66 14.15
N VAL A 128 4.97 -23.39 14.24
CA VAL A 128 5.58 -22.78 15.43
C VAL A 128 4.62 -21.73 16.00
N ALA A 129 4.53 -21.67 17.31
CA ALA A 129 3.61 -20.74 17.98
C ALA A 129 4.03 -19.28 17.77
N LYS A 130 5.34 -19.03 17.68
CA LYS A 130 5.93 -17.71 17.47
C LYS A 130 7.07 -17.83 16.46
N PRO A 131 6.81 -17.63 15.16
CA PRO A 131 7.84 -17.77 14.13
C PRO A 131 8.92 -16.71 14.28
N LYS A 132 10.18 -17.12 14.09
CA LYS A 132 11.33 -16.23 14.04
C LYS A 132 11.45 -15.63 12.63
N VAL A 133 11.65 -14.32 12.57
CA VAL A 133 11.83 -13.57 11.33
C VAL A 133 13.20 -12.92 11.34
N LEU A 134 14.09 -13.40 10.49
CA LEU A 134 15.43 -12.84 10.31
C LEU A 134 15.35 -11.61 9.40
N ILE A 135 15.89 -10.49 9.89
CA ILE A 135 15.91 -9.20 9.19
C ILE A 135 17.35 -8.80 8.99
N PRO A 136 17.97 -9.10 7.82
CA PRO A 136 19.33 -8.66 7.54
C PRO A 136 19.35 -7.15 7.28
N ALA A 137 20.27 -6.46 7.95
CA ALA A 137 20.58 -5.05 7.72
C ALA A 137 21.89 -4.94 6.96
N PHE A 138 21.78 -4.58 5.68
CA PHE A 138 22.90 -4.31 4.79
C PHE A 138 23.31 -2.84 4.87
N PRO A 139 24.50 -2.47 4.37
CA PRO A 139 24.85 -1.06 4.19
C PRO A 139 23.77 -0.34 3.36
N GLY A 140 23.25 0.77 3.88
CA GLY A 140 22.15 1.50 3.26
C GLY A 140 20.75 1.07 3.66
N THR A 141 20.56 -0.07 4.34
CA THR A 141 19.27 -0.44 4.95
C THR A 141 18.90 0.58 6.04
N ASN A 142 17.65 1.03 6.06
CA ASN A 142 17.18 2.00 7.05
C ASN A 142 15.75 1.75 7.56
N CYS A 143 15.15 0.62 7.24
CA CYS A 143 13.80 0.24 7.66
C CYS A 143 13.78 -1.01 8.58
N GLU A 144 14.94 -1.48 9.07
CA GLU A 144 15.05 -2.70 9.84
C GLU A 144 14.31 -2.63 11.17
N PHE A 145 14.33 -1.49 11.87
CA PHE A 145 13.63 -1.31 13.14
C PHE A 145 12.11 -1.22 12.97
N ASP A 146 11.63 -0.52 11.95
CA ASP A 146 10.20 -0.44 11.64
C ASP A 146 9.66 -1.79 11.21
N SER A 147 10.44 -2.53 10.41
CA SER A 147 10.14 -3.90 10.00
C SER A 147 10.07 -4.84 11.22
N ALA A 148 11.04 -4.74 12.12
CA ALA A 148 11.05 -5.54 13.36
C ALA A 148 9.83 -5.23 14.24
N LYS A 149 9.46 -3.96 14.35
CA LYS A 149 8.24 -3.56 15.07
C LYS A 149 6.98 -4.16 14.44
N ALA A 150 6.83 -4.07 13.12
CA ALA A 150 5.69 -4.62 12.41
C ALA A 150 5.59 -6.15 12.57
N VAL A 151 6.73 -6.85 12.50
CA VAL A 151 6.84 -8.30 12.74
C VAL A 151 6.40 -8.64 14.16
N ALA A 152 6.87 -7.90 15.17
CA ALA A 152 6.49 -8.12 16.56
C ALA A 152 5.00 -7.84 16.81
N ASP A 153 4.46 -6.78 16.22
CA ASP A 153 3.03 -6.43 16.30
C ASP A 153 2.14 -7.50 15.65
N ALA A 154 2.66 -8.21 14.64
CA ALA A 154 1.99 -9.35 14.02
C ALA A 154 2.10 -10.65 14.84
N GLY A 155 2.82 -10.66 15.97
CA GLY A 155 2.95 -11.80 16.87
C GLY A 155 4.14 -12.72 16.59
N ALA A 156 5.05 -12.35 15.69
CA ALA A 156 6.28 -13.08 15.41
C ALA A 156 7.47 -12.55 16.24
N GLU A 157 8.62 -13.20 16.15
CA GLU A 157 9.85 -12.82 16.83
C GLU A 157 10.87 -12.28 15.83
N PRO A 158 11.09 -10.94 15.74
CA PRO A 158 12.05 -10.37 14.84
C PRO A 158 13.47 -10.51 15.38
N GLU A 159 14.42 -10.78 14.51
CA GLU A 159 15.85 -10.74 14.78
C GLU A 159 16.56 -9.92 13.72
N ILE A 160 17.05 -8.73 14.10
CA ILE A 160 17.86 -7.88 13.22
C ILE A 160 19.30 -8.39 13.25
N MET A 161 19.88 -8.62 12.09
CA MET A 161 21.27 -9.03 11.93
C MET A 161 22.03 -8.09 11.02
N VAL A 162 23.00 -7.38 11.55
CA VAL A 162 23.85 -6.46 10.78
C VAL A 162 24.90 -7.24 9.98
N ILE A 163 24.96 -6.94 8.67
CA ILE A 163 25.99 -7.46 7.77
C ILE A 163 27.18 -6.52 7.81
N ASN A 164 28.29 -6.97 8.38
CA ASN A 164 29.50 -6.17 8.52
C ASN A 164 30.35 -6.26 7.24
N ASN A 165 30.46 -5.13 6.54
CA ASN A 165 31.21 -5.02 5.28
C ASN A 165 32.52 -4.21 5.40
N LEU A 166 32.97 -3.89 6.60
CA LEU A 166 34.18 -3.05 6.82
C LEU A 166 35.47 -3.77 6.42
N SER A 167 35.47 -5.09 6.34
CA SER A 167 36.61 -5.90 5.91
C SER A 167 36.15 -7.20 5.28
N ALA A 168 37.00 -7.83 4.46
CA ALA A 168 36.75 -9.13 3.87
C ALA A 168 36.45 -10.19 4.95
N GLU A 169 37.19 -10.17 6.05
CA GLU A 169 36.97 -11.08 7.19
C GLU A 169 35.62 -10.79 7.89
N GLY A 170 35.22 -9.51 7.99
CA GLY A 170 33.91 -9.12 8.51
C GLY A 170 32.77 -9.66 7.64
N ILE A 171 32.91 -9.59 6.31
CA ILE A 171 31.94 -10.16 5.36
C ILE A 171 31.85 -11.68 5.53
N HIS A 172 32.97 -12.40 5.56
CA HIS A 172 32.97 -13.86 5.75
C HIS A 172 32.27 -14.28 7.04
N ARG A 173 32.60 -13.64 8.15
CA ARG A 173 31.90 -13.92 9.43
C ARG A 173 30.42 -13.62 9.37
N SER A 174 30.02 -12.54 8.70
CA SER A 174 28.61 -12.21 8.53
C SER A 174 27.86 -13.25 7.68
N ILE A 175 28.50 -13.75 6.59
CA ILE A 175 27.92 -14.80 5.75
C ILE A 175 27.72 -16.08 6.55
N GLU A 176 28.74 -16.53 7.30
CA GLU A 176 28.64 -17.74 8.13
C GLU A 176 27.54 -17.61 9.19
N ALA A 177 27.52 -16.48 9.91
CA ALA A 177 26.48 -16.23 10.92
C ALA A 177 25.08 -16.14 10.29
N PHE A 178 24.96 -15.52 9.11
CA PHE A 178 23.69 -15.44 8.39
C PHE A 178 23.19 -16.83 7.97
N ALA A 179 24.08 -17.68 7.46
CA ALA A 179 23.74 -19.06 7.09
C ALA A 179 23.21 -19.88 8.28
N GLU A 180 23.79 -19.71 9.46
CA GLU A 180 23.28 -20.36 10.69
C GLU A 180 21.94 -19.79 11.12
N LYS A 181 21.76 -18.46 11.08
CA LYS A 181 20.49 -17.82 11.43
C LYS A 181 19.34 -18.19 10.49
N ILE A 182 19.61 -18.39 9.20
CA ILE A 182 18.62 -18.88 8.24
C ILE A 182 18.06 -20.23 8.68
N LYS A 183 18.89 -21.14 9.16
CA LYS A 183 18.47 -22.48 9.62
C LYS A 183 17.55 -22.45 10.84
N GLU A 184 17.68 -21.41 11.66
CA GLU A 184 16.88 -21.22 12.87
C GLU A 184 15.59 -20.42 12.66
N SER A 185 15.45 -19.78 11.49
CA SER A 185 14.36 -18.85 11.18
C SER A 185 13.29 -19.51 10.31
N GLN A 186 12.05 -19.11 10.45
CA GLN A 186 10.94 -19.54 9.61
C GLN A 186 10.66 -18.58 8.47
N MET A 187 11.12 -17.33 8.60
CA MET A 187 10.95 -16.28 7.59
C MET A 187 12.22 -15.46 7.49
N ILE A 188 12.47 -14.91 6.31
CA ILE A 188 13.47 -13.89 6.07
C ILE A 188 12.74 -12.67 5.52
N PHE A 189 12.96 -11.51 6.11
CA PHE A 189 12.42 -10.25 5.66
C PHE A 189 13.57 -9.32 5.29
N ILE A 190 13.72 -9.02 4.01
CA ILE A 190 14.75 -8.12 3.48
C ILE A 190 14.14 -6.73 3.37
N PRO A 191 14.50 -5.79 4.27
CA PRO A 191 13.94 -4.45 4.22
C PRO A 191 14.54 -3.64 3.07
N GLY A 192 13.84 -2.56 2.69
CA GLY A 192 14.35 -1.58 1.74
C GLY A 192 15.37 -0.61 2.37
N GLY A 193 15.75 0.38 1.59
CA GLY A 193 16.69 1.45 1.98
C GLY A 193 17.50 1.93 0.78
N PHE A 194 18.37 2.88 1.03
CA PHE A 194 19.31 3.38 0.04
C PHE A 194 20.57 2.50 0.06
N SER A 195 20.50 1.36 -0.62
CA SER A 195 21.64 0.46 -0.81
C SER A 195 22.32 0.75 -2.14
N GLY A 196 23.55 0.23 -2.33
CA GLY A 196 24.27 0.36 -3.59
C GLY A 196 23.55 -0.25 -4.81
N GLY A 197 22.40 -0.92 -4.62
CA GLY A 197 21.53 -1.40 -5.68
C GLY A 197 20.57 -0.34 -6.23
N ASP A 198 20.45 0.81 -5.55
CA ASP A 198 19.61 1.94 -5.99
C ASP A 198 20.36 2.91 -6.90
N GLU A 199 21.66 2.70 -7.07
CA GLU A 199 22.49 3.48 -7.99
C GLU A 199 22.77 2.67 -9.27
N PRO A 200 22.74 3.34 -10.44
CA PRO A 200 23.02 2.68 -11.72
C PRO A 200 24.48 2.25 -11.86
#